data_55d61218832977ae873f00a364121da4
#
_entry.id   55d61218832977ae873f00a364121da4
#
_cell.length_a   1.000
_cell.length_b   1.000
_cell.length_c   1.000
_cell.angle_alpha   90.00
_cell.angle_beta   90.00
_cell.angle_gamma   90.00
#
_symmetry.space_group_name_H-M   'P 1'
#
loop_
_entity.id
_entity.type
_entity.pdbx_description
1 polymer ?
#
loop_
_entity_poly.entity_id
_entity_poly.type
_entity_poly.pdbx_seq_one_letter_code
_entity_poly.pdbx_strand_id
1 'polypeptide(L)'
;MRHILTSVFLMFLLFPALALGGEVKWKDLCVGDIVKISKGEPLPADLVQLASSEEQGNSYIDTCDLDGETNLKIKSSLSVTIHATSPTAAAALRGKLEYEAPNKRLYTFLGKVTVDGSTVAVDNDAVLLRGAVLRNTSWIFGLVLYAGKQTKVMMNSQAAKAKRSNVDHATNGIVLAVLIFMLCMCTVGCVGHVVWIGDAANREGVWYMPYLAGSSGMD
;
A
#
# COMPACT_ATOMS: atom_id res chain seq x y z
N MET A 1 -1.39 -13.82 -37.38
CA MET A 1 -0.89 -12.45 -37.05
C MET A 1 -2.00 -11.71 -36.34
N ARG A 2 -1.98 -11.67 -35.02
CA ARG A 2 -2.91 -10.88 -34.22
C ARG A 2 -2.18 -9.58 -33.86
N HIS A 3 -2.62 -8.47 -34.44
CA HIS A 3 -2.21 -7.12 -34.06
C HIS A 3 -2.68 -6.87 -32.61
N ILE A 4 -1.74 -6.85 -31.69
CA ILE A 4 -1.95 -6.32 -30.35
C ILE A 4 -1.90 -4.81 -30.54
N LEU A 5 -3.06 -4.20 -30.69
CA LEU A 5 -3.25 -2.76 -30.47
C LEU A 5 -2.98 -2.49 -28.99
N THR A 6 -1.74 -2.09 -28.70
CA THR A 6 -1.39 -1.50 -27.42
C THR A 6 -2.15 -0.18 -27.36
N SER A 7 -3.29 -0.16 -26.67
CA SER A 7 -4.02 1.06 -26.32
C SER A 7 -3.06 1.90 -25.47
N VAL A 8 -2.38 2.86 -26.09
CA VAL A 8 -1.72 3.95 -25.39
C VAL A 8 -2.85 4.81 -24.82
N PHE A 9 -3.24 4.56 -23.60
CA PHE A 9 -4.18 5.40 -22.87
C PHE A 9 -3.42 6.68 -22.52
N LEU A 10 -3.57 7.71 -23.35
CA LEU A 10 -2.94 9.00 -23.15
C LEU A 10 -3.67 9.71 -22.01
N MET A 11 -3.05 9.77 -20.85
CA MET A 11 -3.58 10.45 -19.69
C MET A 11 -3.20 11.93 -19.78
N PHE A 12 -4.21 12.79 -19.93
CA PHE A 12 -4.04 14.24 -19.98
C PHE A 12 -4.13 14.80 -18.56
N LEU A 13 -3.05 15.38 -18.09
CA LEU A 13 -3.01 16.08 -16.83
C LEU A 13 -2.89 17.59 -17.09
N LEU A 14 -3.93 18.34 -16.74
CA LEU A 14 -3.80 19.77 -16.51
C LEU A 14 -3.26 19.95 -15.09
N PHE A 15 -2.15 20.67 -14.91
CA PHE A 15 -1.63 20.93 -13.58
C PHE A 15 -2.63 21.77 -12.78
N PRO A 16 -3.23 21.24 -11.72
CA PRO A 16 -3.99 22.06 -10.79
C PRO A 16 -3.05 22.96 -10.00
N ALA A 17 -3.57 24.07 -9.51
CA ALA A 17 -2.81 24.92 -8.61
C ALA A 17 -2.40 24.14 -7.37
N LEU A 18 -1.11 24.18 -7.03
CA LEU A 18 -0.57 23.67 -5.78
C LEU A 18 -1.38 24.22 -4.61
N ALA A 19 -1.82 23.35 -3.71
CA ALA A 19 -2.25 23.77 -2.38
C ALA A 19 -1.00 24.32 -1.66
N LEU A 20 -0.88 25.64 -1.59
CA LEU A 20 0.24 26.35 -0.97
C LEU A 20 0.28 26.01 0.53
N GLY A 21 1.26 25.21 0.96
CA GLY A 21 1.77 25.24 2.32
C GLY A 21 1.11 24.35 3.37
N GLY A 22 0.88 23.06 3.08
CA GLY A 22 0.51 22.11 4.12
C GLY A 22 1.28 20.80 4.01
N GLU A 23 1.64 20.20 5.14
CA GLU A 23 2.07 18.80 5.16
C GLU A 23 0.91 17.89 4.73
N VAL A 24 1.09 17.17 3.64
CA VAL A 24 0.08 16.24 3.12
C VAL A 24 0.49 14.81 3.47
N LYS A 25 -0.47 14.05 3.99
CA LYS A 25 -0.22 12.62 4.25
C LYS A 25 -0.12 11.87 2.93
N TRP A 26 0.80 10.90 2.84
CA TRP A 26 1.02 10.10 1.64
C TRP A 26 -0.23 9.44 1.06
N LYS A 27 -1.20 9.10 1.90
CA LYS A 27 -2.47 8.51 1.49
C LYS A 27 -3.40 9.45 0.74
N ASP A 28 -3.23 10.76 0.94
CA ASP A 28 -4.10 11.80 0.42
C ASP A 28 -3.51 12.43 -0.87
N LEU A 29 -2.32 11.96 -1.30
CA LEU A 29 -1.68 12.40 -2.55
C LEU A 29 -2.45 11.93 -3.77
N CYS A 30 -2.76 12.88 -4.65
CA CYS A 30 -3.42 12.64 -5.93
C CYS A 30 -2.45 12.80 -7.10
N VAL A 31 -2.79 12.14 -8.21
CA VAL A 31 -2.08 12.33 -9.48
C VAL A 31 -2.24 13.78 -9.93
N GLY A 32 -1.13 14.43 -10.25
CA GLY A 32 -1.10 15.84 -10.63
C GLY A 32 -0.69 16.80 -9.53
N ASP A 33 -0.59 16.34 -8.29
CA ASP A 33 -0.08 17.17 -7.21
C ASP A 33 1.41 17.48 -7.42
N ILE A 34 1.82 18.68 -7.07
CA ILE A 34 3.23 19.06 -7.01
C ILE A 34 3.67 18.96 -5.55
N VAL A 35 4.70 18.18 -5.28
CA VAL A 35 5.22 17.94 -3.94
C VAL A 35 6.66 18.44 -3.83
N LYS A 36 7.01 18.98 -2.66
CA LYS A 36 8.38 19.27 -2.27
C LYS A 36 8.91 18.13 -1.42
N ILE A 37 10.05 17.60 -1.79
CA ILE A 37 10.74 16.54 -1.04
C ILE A 37 12.07 17.12 -0.55
N SER A 38 12.38 16.92 0.72
CA SER A 38 13.61 17.39 1.35
C SER A 38 14.65 16.26 1.44
N LYS A 39 15.91 16.64 1.63
CA LYS A 39 17.00 15.69 1.78
C LYS A 39 16.72 14.68 2.89
N GLY A 40 16.92 13.40 2.60
CA GLY A 40 16.71 12.27 3.50
C GLY A 40 15.27 11.76 3.54
N GLU A 41 14.33 12.43 2.86
CA GLU A 41 12.94 11.97 2.79
C GLU A 41 12.76 10.92 1.69
N PRO A 42 11.98 9.86 1.95
CA PRO A 42 11.59 8.91 0.92
C PRO A 42 10.48 9.48 0.04
N LEU A 43 10.52 9.13 -1.23
CA LEU A 43 9.55 9.55 -2.24
C LEU A 43 8.20 8.87 -2.01
N PRO A 44 7.09 9.61 -1.84
CA PRO A 44 5.79 9.05 -1.49
C PRO A 44 5.05 8.39 -2.66
N ALA A 45 5.39 8.79 -3.89
CA ALA A 45 4.74 8.39 -5.13
C ALA A 45 5.76 8.34 -6.27
N ASP A 46 5.36 7.87 -7.44
CA ASP A 46 6.17 8.03 -8.65
C ASP A 46 6.01 9.46 -9.16
N LEU A 47 7.13 10.17 -9.31
CA LEU A 47 7.17 11.61 -9.61
C LEU A 47 7.95 11.89 -10.90
N VAL A 48 7.60 12.96 -11.60
CA VAL A 48 8.52 13.63 -12.54
C VAL A 48 9.18 14.79 -11.82
N GLN A 49 10.50 14.86 -11.90
CA GLN A 49 11.27 15.93 -11.32
C GLN A 49 11.10 17.22 -12.15
N LEU A 50 10.56 18.26 -11.52
CA LEU A 50 10.36 19.56 -12.14
C LEU A 50 11.57 20.48 -11.94
N ALA A 51 12.04 20.56 -10.69
CA ALA A 51 13.18 21.39 -10.32
C ALA A 51 13.92 20.77 -9.12
N SER A 52 15.16 21.17 -8.92
CA SER A 52 15.96 20.79 -7.76
C SER A 52 16.69 21.99 -7.16
N SER A 53 17.35 21.79 -6.02
CA SER A 53 18.21 22.79 -5.38
C SER A 53 19.53 23.00 -6.13
N GLU A 54 19.89 22.12 -7.04
CA GLU A 54 21.13 22.20 -7.83
C GLU A 54 20.94 23.06 -9.08
N GLU A 55 21.92 23.89 -9.43
CA GLU A 55 21.83 24.82 -10.54
C GLU A 55 21.54 24.14 -11.90
N GLN A 56 22.07 22.94 -12.09
CA GLN A 56 21.83 22.12 -13.29
C GLN A 56 20.54 21.31 -13.26
N GLY A 57 19.75 21.46 -12.19
CA GLY A 57 18.53 20.68 -12.02
C GLY A 57 18.74 19.19 -11.71
N ASN A 58 19.97 18.79 -11.38
CA ASN A 58 20.27 17.39 -11.04
C ASN A 58 19.82 17.08 -9.60
N SER A 59 19.55 15.82 -9.35
CA SER A 59 19.32 15.27 -7.99
C SER A 59 19.96 13.89 -7.86
N TYR A 60 20.27 13.53 -6.63
CA TYR A 60 20.87 12.25 -6.30
C TYR A 60 19.89 11.44 -5.48
N ILE A 61 19.55 10.26 -5.95
CA ILE A 61 18.61 9.37 -5.28
C ILE A 61 19.28 8.04 -4.93
N ASP A 62 18.90 7.54 -3.77
CA ASP A 62 19.27 6.22 -3.25
C ASP A 62 18.12 5.25 -3.55
N THR A 63 18.42 4.18 -4.27
CA THR A 63 17.46 3.14 -4.66
C THR A 63 17.78 1.79 -4.02
N CYS A 64 18.63 1.76 -2.98
CA CYS A 64 19.08 0.52 -2.34
C CYS A 64 17.91 -0.39 -1.91
N ASP A 65 16.84 0.21 -1.38
CA ASP A 65 15.65 -0.54 -0.95
C ASP A 65 14.80 -1.09 -2.12
N LEU A 66 15.03 -0.61 -3.34
CA LEU A 66 14.26 -1.01 -4.52
C LEU A 66 14.97 -2.07 -5.37
N ASP A 67 16.26 -1.91 -5.60
CA ASP A 67 17.06 -2.74 -6.51
C ASP A 67 18.34 -3.30 -5.87
N GLY A 68 18.62 -2.92 -4.62
CA GLY A 68 19.82 -3.36 -3.90
C GLY A 68 21.12 -2.64 -4.33
N GLU A 69 21.05 -1.67 -5.24
CA GLU A 69 22.21 -0.90 -5.66
C GLU A 69 22.53 0.20 -4.65
N THR A 70 23.78 0.21 -4.16
CA THR A 70 24.25 1.19 -3.18
C THR A 70 24.75 2.50 -3.81
N ASN A 71 24.95 2.51 -5.14
CA ASN A 71 25.38 3.69 -5.86
C ASN A 71 24.20 4.66 -6.02
N LEU A 72 24.48 5.95 -5.77
CA LEU A 72 23.47 6.98 -6.01
C LEU A 72 23.21 7.14 -7.51
N LYS A 73 21.93 7.19 -7.87
CA LYS A 73 21.49 7.46 -9.23
C LYS A 73 21.29 8.96 -9.42
N ILE A 74 21.77 9.48 -10.53
CA ILE A 74 21.57 10.87 -10.90
C ILE A 74 20.27 10.98 -11.68
N LYS A 75 19.44 11.93 -11.29
CA LYS A 75 18.20 12.29 -11.97
C LYS A 75 18.23 13.75 -12.37
N SER A 76 17.57 14.10 -13.46
CA SER A 76 17.60 15.44 -14.02
C SER A 76 16.19 16.04 -14.11
N SER A 77 16.09 17.34 -13.79
CA SER A 77 14.85 18.09 -13.99
C SER A 77 14.58 18.33 -15.47
N LEU A 78 13.32 18.54 -15.79
CA LEU A 78 12.94 18.91 -17.15
C LEU A 78 13.47 20.30 -17.50
N SER A 79 14.03 20.46 -18.70
CA SER A 79 14.62 21.73 -19.16
C SER A 79 13.64 22.91 -19.13
N VAL A 80 12.36 22.65 -19.38
CA VAL A 80 11.30 23.68 -19.40
C VAL A 80 10.81 24.09 -18.01
N THR A 81 11.12 23.33 -16.95
CA THR A 81 10.65 23.60 -15.59
C THR A 81 11.75 23.85 -14.58
N ILE A 82 13.02 23.70 -14.97
CA ILE A 82 14.21 23.84 -14.13
C ILE A 82 14.25 25.17 -13.36
N HIS A 83 13.68 26.23 -13.94
CA HIS A 83 13.64 27.58 -13.36
C HIS A 83 12.61 27.73 -12.21
N ALA A 84 11.74 26.75 -12.00
CA ALA A 84 10.71 26.77 -10.94
C ALA A 84 11.30 26.41 -9.56
N THR A 85 12.27 27.20 -9.09
CA THR A 85 13.03 26.94 -7.86
C THR A 85 12.28 27.36 -6.60
N SER A 86 11.20 28.15 -6.72
CA SER A 86 10.37 28.55 -5.57
C SER A 86 9.03 27.82 -5.55
N PRO A 87 8.42 27.62 -4.37
CA PRO A 87 7.09 27.01 -4.26
C PRO A 87 6.02 27.75 -5.06
N THR A 88 6.12 29.10 -5.10
CA THR A 88 5.21 29.94 -5.85
C THR A 88 5.39 29.78 -7.36
N ALA A 89 6.64 29.69 -7.83
CA ALA A 89 6.92 29.44 -9.24
C ALA A 89 6.50 28.03 -9.68
N ALA A 90 6.73 27.02 -8.85
CA ALA A 90 6.27 25.67 -9.10
C ALA A 90 4.73 25.60 -9.17
N ALA A 91 4.04 26.30 -8.26
CA ALA A 91 2.58 26.39 -8.24
C ALA A 91 2.00 27.18 -9.45
N ALA A 92 2.77 28.10 -10.00
CA ALA A 92 2.36 28.88 -11.15
C ALA A 92 2.53 28.14 -12.48
N LEU A 93 3.28 27.04 -12.51
CA LEU A 93 3.46 26.21 -13.70
C LEU A 93 2.10 25.78 -14.26
N ARG A 94 1.93 25.99 -15.55
CA ARG A 94 0.77 25.50 -16.30
C ARG A 94 1.27 24.71 -17.49
N GLY A 95 0.77 23.51 -17.61
CA GLY A 95 1.23 22.66 -18.69
C GLY A 95 0.36 21.41 -18.83
N LYS A 96 0.69 20.64 -19.84
CA LYS A 96 0.06 19.39 -20.18
C LYS A 96 1.11 18.30 -20.20
N LEU A 97 0.90 17.26 -19.43
CA LEU A 97 1.71 16.06 -19.43
C LEU A 97 0.93 14.91 -20.06
N GLU A 98 1.50 14.36 -21.12
CA GLU A 98 0.98 13.15 -21.76
C GLU A 98 1.97 12.02 -21.49
N TYR A 99 1.50 10.93 -20.91
CA TYR A 99 2.36 9.84 -20.48
C TYR A 99 1.65 8.48 -20.55
N GLU A 100 2.42 7.41 -20.51
CA GLU A 100 1.91 6.05 -20.60
C GLU A 100 1.02 5.67 -19.38
N ALA A 101 0.10 4.73 -19.60
CA ALA A 101 -0.68 4.17 -18.49
C ALA A 101 0.22 3.45 -17.48
N PRO A 102 -0.22 3.32 -16.21
CA PRO A 102 0.53 2.62 -15.18
C PRO A 102 0.96 1.23 -15.66
N ASN A 103 2.25 0.93 -15.53
CA ASN A 103 2.84 -0.33 -15.97
C ASN A 103 3.90 -0.84 -14.99
N LYS A 104 4.31 -2.11 -15.15
CA LYS A 104 5.29 -2.75 -14.27
C LYS A 104 6.75 -2.49 -14.63
N ARG A 105 7.02 -1.74 -15.69
CA ARG A 105 8.38 -1.51 -16.18
C ARG A 105 9.04 -0.42 -15.34
N LEU A 106 9.99 -0.78 -14.47
CA LEU A 106 10.61 0.16 -13.54
C LEU A 106 11.52 1.19 -14.22
N TYR A 107 12.26 0.76 -15.25
CA TYR A 107 13.32 1.56 -15.87
C TYR A 107 12.96 2.11 -17.25
N THR A 108 11.72 2.04 -17.65
CA THR A 108 11.26 2.63 -18.90
C THR A 108 10.07 3.53 -18.62
N PHE A 109 10.12 4.72 -19.22
CA PHE A 109 9.04 5.69 -19.17
C PHE A 109 8.97 6.42 -20.50
N LEU A 110 7.76 6.61 -21.00
CA LEU A 110 7.48 7.37 -22.20
C LEU A 110 6.44 8.44 -21.90
N GLY A 111 6.85 9.69 -22.05
CA GLY A 111 5.96 10.82 -21.84
C GLY A 111 6.46 12.05 -22.58
N LYS A 112 5.60 13.05 -22.69
CA LYS A 112 5.95 14.39 -23.15
C LYS A 112 5.24 15.43 -22.31
N VAL A 113 5.93 16.48 -21.99
CA VAL A 113 5.41 17.62 -21.26
C VAL A 113 5.38 18.84 -22.20
N THR A 114 4.29 19.57 -22.17
CA THR A 114 4.13 20.84 -22.86
C THR A 114 3.89 21.92 -21.83
N VAL A 115 4.79 22.87 -21.74
CA VAL A 115 4.71 24.04 -20.85
C VAL A 115 4.96 25.28 -21.70
N ASP A 116 4.10 26.28 -21.63
CA ASP A 116 4.21 27.55 -22.33
C ASP A 116 4.47 27.39 -23.85
N GLY A 117 3.83 26.36 -24.45
CA GLY A 117 4.00 26.10 -25.90
C GLY A 117 5.24 25.29 -26.26
N SER A 118 6.18 25.09 -25.34
CA SER A 118 7.36 24.24 -25.54
C SER A 118 7.06 22.80 -25.14
N THR A 119 7.37 21.86 -26.05
CA THR A 119 7.17 20.42 -25.79
C THR A 119 8.50 19.71 -25.64
N VAL A 120 8.67 19.00 -24.53
CA VAL A 120 9.88 18.23 -24.23
C VAL A 120 9.50 16.79 -23.92
N ALA A 121 10.29 15.82 -24.38
CA ALA A 121 10.15 14.42 -24.00
C ALA A 121 10.52 14.23 -22.52
N VAL A 122 9.80 13.36 -21.86
CA VAL A 122 10.08 12.95 -20.48
C VAL A 122 10.63 11.54 -20.52
N ASP A 123 11.91 11.43 -20.23
CA ASP A 123 12.62 10.16 -20.17
C ASP A 123 12.70 9.61 -18.74
N ASN A 124 13.18 8.39 -18.62
CA ASN A 124 13.38 7.77 -17.32
C ASN A 124 14.30 8.56 -16.37
N ASP A 125 15.18 9.41 -16.93
CA ASP A 125 16.11 10.22 -16.13
C ASP A 125 15.43 11.35 -15.37
N ALA A 126 14.23 11.75 -15.78
CA ALA A 126 13.41 12.71 -15.05
C ALA A 126 12.41 12.04 -14.10
N VAL A 127 12.28 10.70 -14.13
CA VAL A 127 11.30 9.97 -13.32
C VAL A 127 11.94 9.41 -12.05
N LEU A 128 11.29 9.67 -10.94
CA LEU A 128 11.66 9.25 -9.60
C LEU A 128 10.66 8.21 -9.12
N LEU A 129 11.13 7.05 -8.67
CA LEU A 129 10.28 5.95 -8.21
C LEU A 129 9.93 6.09 -6.73
N ARG A 130 8.73 5.70 -6.38
CA ARG A 130 8.27 5.63 -4.99
C ARG A 130 9.20 4.77 -4.15
N GLY A 131 9.54 5.25 -2.95
CA GLY A 131 10.39 4.54 -1.98
C GLY A 131 11.88 4.83 -2.14
N ALA A 132 12.34 5.42 -3.26
CA ALA A 132 13.70 5.95 -3.33
C ALA A 132 13.87 7.11 -2.35
N VAL A 133 15.09 7.34 -1.87
CA VAL A 133 15.41 8.38 -0.87
C VAL A 133 16.24 9.47 -1.51
N LEU A 134 15.87 10.74 -1.28
CA LEU A 134 16.64 11.88 -1.76
C LEU A 134 17.95 12.02 -0.97
N ARG A 135 19.10 12.01 -1.66
CA ARG A 135 20.43 12.20 -1.08
C ARG A 135 21.14 13.37 -1.75
N ASN A 136 22.13 13.92 -1.09
CA ASN A 136 23.03 14.95 -1.62
C ASN A 136 22.38 16.13 -2.38
N THR A 137 21.07 16.32 -2.20
CA THR A 137 20.29 17.41 -2.81
C THR A 137 19.41 17.98 -1.71
N SER A 138 19.36 19.29 -1.53
CA SER A 138 18.64 19.89 -0.40
C SER A 138 17.14 19.72 -0.52
N TRP A 139 16.60 19.89 -1.72
CA TRP A 139 15.18 19.69 -2.03
C TRP A 139 14.97 19.48 -3.53
N ILE A 140 13.82 18.85 -3.84
CA ILE A 140 13.29 18.76 -5.20
C ILE A 140 11.81 19.14 -5.21
N PHE A 141 11.32 19.62 -6.36
CA PHE A 141 9.90 19.65 -6.69
C PHE A 141 9.59 18.53 -7.67
N GLY A 142 8.57 17.74 -7.36
CA GLY A 142 8.11 16.64 -8.20
C GLY A 142 6.60 16.71 -8.46
N LEU A 143 6.21 16.39 -9.68
CA LEU A 143 4.82 16.21 -10.07
C LEU A 143 4.44 14.74 -9.95
N VAL A 144 3.36 14.43 -9.22
CA VAL A 144 2.88 13.07 -9.02
C VAL A 144 2.32 12.49 -10.31
N LEU A 145 2.96 11.41 -10.80
CA LEU A 145 2.53 10.64 -11.96
C LEU A 145 1.59 9.51 -11.60
N TYR A 146 2.04 8.66 -10.67
CA TYR A 146 1.28 7.53 -10.20
C TYR A 146 1.27 7.53 -8.68
N ALA A 147 0.09 7.33 -8.09
CA ALA A 147 -0.10 7.32 -6.64
C ALA A 147 -0.63 5.96 -6.14
N GLY A 148 -0.37 5.66 -4.88
CA GLY A 148 -0.91 4.49 -4.20
C GLY A 148 -0.54 3.16 -4.87
N LYS A 149 -1.55 2.38 -5.26
CA LYS A 149 -1.37 1.04 -5.88
C LYS A 149 -0.93 1.09 -7.35
N GLN A 150 -1.03 2.25 -7.98
CA GLN A 150 -0.67 2.45 -9.39
C GLN A 150 0.81 2.77 -9.59
N THR A 151 1.57 2.98 -8.53
CA THR A 151 3.02 3.18 -8.62
C THR A 151 3.70 1.95 -9.17
N LYS A 152 4.75 2.13 -9.97
CA LYS A 152 5.48 1.05 -10.65
C LYS A 152 5.98 -0.02 -9.67
N VAL A 153 6.45 0.40 -8.49
CA VAL A 153 6.93 -0.48 -7.43
C VAL A 153 5.79 -1.32 -6.86
N MET A 154 4.64 -0.71 -6.55
CA MET A 154 3.49 -1.43 -6.02
C MET A 154 2.88 -2.41 -7.02
N MET A 155 2.90 -2.09 -8.31
CA MET A 155 2.45 -2.99 -9.36
C MET A 155 3.37 -4.22 -9.55
N ASN A 156 4.65 -4.09 -9.20
CA ASN A 156 5.62 -5.19 -9.17
C ASN A 156 5.59 -5.97 -7.85
N SER A 157 5.08 -5.36 -6.77
CA SER A 157 4.91 -6.04 -5.49
C SER A 157 3.87 -7.14 -5.66
N GLN A 158 4.31 -8.39 -5.58
CA GLN A 158 3.41 -9.53 -5.54
C GLN A 158 2.74 -9.56 -4.17
N ALA A 159 1.41 -9.74 -4.15
CA ALA A 159 0.71 -10.04 -2.90
C ALA A 159 1.37 -11.29 -2.28
N ALA A 160 1.97 -11.12 -1.11
CA ALA A 160 2.57 -12.23 -0.39
C ALA A 160 1.47 -13.26 -0.10
N LYS A 161 1.49 -14.37 -0.83
CA LYS A 161 0.65 -15.52 -0.50
C LYS A 161 1.16 -16.07 0.82
N ALA A 162 0.32 -16.05 1.84
CA ALA A 162 0.64 -16.70 3.10
C ALA A 162 0.95 -18.19 2.81
N LYS A 163 2.22 -18.56 2.95
CA LYS A 163 2.64 -19.97 2.83
C LYS A 163 2.14 -20.68 4.08
N ARG A 164 1.05 -21.42 3.95
CA ARG A 164 0.61 -22.34 4.99
C ARG A 164 1.31 -23.66 4.80
N SER A 165 1.94 -24.13 5.87
CA SER A 165 2.57 -25.44 5.91
C SER A 165 1.50 -26.54 5.95
N ASN A 166 1.83 -27.73 5.43
CA ASN A 166 1.00 -28.92 5.60
C ASN A 166 0.82 -29.26 7.09
N VAL A 167 1.80 -28.90 7.93
CA VAL A 167 1.71 -29.04 9.38
C VAL A 167 0.62 -28.15 9.97
N ASP A 168 0.49 -26.89 9.49
CA ASP A 168 -0.58 -25.98 9.97
C ASP A 168 -1.97 -26.53 9.65
N HIS A 169 -2.14 -27.13 8.47
CA HIS A 169 -3.42 -27.77 8.09
C HIS A 169 -3.73 -28.98 8.94
N ALA A 170 -2.73 -29.85 9.19
CA ALA A 170 -2.88 -31.01 10.05
C ALA A 170 -3.20 -30.60 11.51
N THR A 171 -2.45 -29.63 12.04
CA THR A 171 -2.66 -29.12 13.41
C THR A 171 -4.06 -28.51 13.57
N ASN A 172 -4.51 -27.70 12.62
CA ASN A 172 -5.86 -27.13 12.66
C ASN A 172 -6.94 -28.22 12.63
N GLY A 173 -6.74 -29.27 11.83
CA GLY A 173 -7.63 -30.43 11.79
C GLY A 173 -7.72 -31.16 13.14
N ILE A 174 -6.57 -31.39 13.78
CA ILE A 174 -6.50 -32.05 15.09
C ILE A 174 -7.16 -31.18 16.16
N VAL A 175 -6.89 -29.88 16.20
CA VAL A 175 -7.51 -28.94 17.16
C VAL A 175 -9.01 -28.93 17.00
N LEU A 176 -9.53 -28.88 15.77
CA LEU A 176 -10.97 -28.93 15.51
C LEU A 176 -11.58 -30.25 15.96
N ALA A 177 -10.91 -31.38 15.69
CA ALA A 177 -11.40 -32.71 16.12
C ALA A 177 -11.48 -32.82 17.65
N VAL A 178 -10.46 -32.33 18.36
CA VAL A 178 -10.45 -32.31 19.85
C VAL A 178 -11.58 -31.43 20.37
N LEU A 179 -11.83 -30.28 19.77
CA LEU A 179 -12.89 -29.36 20.18
C LEU A 179 -14.27 -30.00 20.00
N ILE A 180 -14.51 -30.65 18.85
CA ILE A 180 -15.77 -31.41 18.60
C ILE A 180 -15.91 -32.54 19.60
N PHE A 181 -14.84 -33.30 19.87
CA PHE A 181 -14.86 -34.38 20.84
C PHE A 181 -15.24 -33.89 22.25
N MET A 182 -14.62 -32.76 22.69
CA MET A 182 -14.96 -32.15 23.99
C MET A 182 -16.44 -31.71 24.05
N LEU A 183 -16.96 -31.11 23.00
CA LEU A 183 -18.37 -30.72 22.93
C LEU A 183 -19.31 -31.94 23.00
N CYS A 184 -18.97 -33.01 22.28
CA CYS A 184 -19.73 -34.26 22.36
C CYS A 184 -19.73 -34.86 23.77
N MET A 185 -18.56 -34.89 24.42
CA MET A 185 -18.46 -35.41 25.80
C MET A 185 -19.28 -34.56 26.79
N CYS A 186 -19.23 -33.22 26.65
CA CYS A 186 -20.06 -32.33 27.46
C CYS A 186 -21.55 -32.56 27.24
N THR A 187 -22.00 -32.71 25.99
CA THR A 187 -23.41 -32.92 25.66
C THR A 187 -23.90 -34.28 26.18
N VAL A 188 -23.11 -35.35 26.01
CA VAL A 188 -23.42 -36.67 26.56
C VAL A 188 -23.52 -36.64 28.09
N GLY A 189 -22.57 -35.94 28.75
CA GLY A 189 -22.59 -35.75 30.18
C GLY A 189 -23.82 -34.99 30.67
N CYS A 190 -24.21 -33.90 29.99
CA CYS A 190 -25.40 -33.12 30.31
C CYS A 190 -26.69 -33.96 30.16
N VAL A 191 -26.82 -34.66 29.01
CA VAL A 191 -27.98 -35.49 28.73
C VAL A 191 -28.04 -36.65 29.74
N GLY A 192 -26.91 -37.32 29.99
CA GLY A 192 -26.83 -38.38 31.00
C GLY A 192 -27.23 -37.92 32.40
N HIS A 193 -26.79 -36.72 32.79
CA HIS A 193 -27.17 -36.11 34.07
C HIS A 193 -28.67 -35.82 34.16
N VAL A 194 -29.26 -35.26 33.11
CA VAL A 194 -30.71 -34.99 33.08
C VAL A 194 -31.52 -36.27 33.14
N VAL A 195 -31.13 -37.31 32.40
CA VAL A 195 -31.80 -38.62 32.44
C VAL A 195 -31.66 -39.25 33.81
N TRP A 196 -30.47 -39.23 34.41
CA TRP A 196 -30.20 -39.76 35.74
C TRP A 196 -31.05 -39.09 36.81
N ILE A 197 -31.18 -37.78 36.82
CA ILE A 197 -32.02 -37.04 37.77
C ILE A 197 -33.50 -37.23 37.45
N GLY A 198 -33.86 -37.42 36.18
CA GLY A 198 -35.26 -37.67 35.76
C GLY A 198 -35.82 -39.00 36.22
N ASP A 199 -34.96 -39.99 36.48
CA ASP A 199 -35.38 -41.30 37.00
C ASP A 199 -35.73 -41.18 38.47
N ALA A 200 -37.03 -41.44 38.82
CA ALA A 200 -37.55 -41.29 40.18
C ALA A 200 -36.85 -42.23 41.20
N ALA A 201 -36.35 -43.39 40.72
CA ALA A 201 -35.60 -44.34 41.55
C ALA A 201 -34.24 -43.80 42.02
N ASN A 202 -33.63 -42.92 41.26
CA ASN A 202 -32.31 -42.30 41.57
C ASN A 202 -32.46 -41.08 42.49
N ARG A 203 -33.61 -40.44 42.55
CA ARG A 203 -33.84 -39.28 43.43
C ARG A 203 -33.76 -39.59 44.90
N GLU A 204 -34.20 -40.77 45.30
CA GLU A 204 -34.19 -41.18 46.70
C GLU A 204 -32.83 -41.71 47.21
N GLY A 205 -31.92 -42.05 46.25
CA GLY A 205 -30.59 -42.58 46.54
C GLY A 205 -29.43 -41.62 46.58
N VAL A 206 -29.66 -40.34 46.28
CA VAL A 206 -28.54 -39.33 46.13
C VAL A 206 -28.27 -38.68 47.50
N TRP A 207 -27.67 -39.44 48.41
CA TRP A 207 -27.36 -38.99 49.79
C TRP A 207 -26.34 -37.81 49.84
N TYR A 208 -25.56 -37.58 48.77
CA TYR A 208 -24.57 -36.52 48.68
C TYR A 208 -25.08 -35.22 48.03
N MET A 209 -26.35 -35.17 47.61
CA MET A 209 -27.00 -33.98 47.09
C MET A 209 -28.33 -33.69 47.83
N PRO A 210 -28.27 -33.28 49.09
CA PRO A 210 -29.47 -33.13 49.93
C PRO A 210 -30.46 -32.09 49.41
N TYR A 211 -29.99 -31.15 48.55
CA TYR A 211 -30.86 -30.12 47.95
C TYR A 211 -31.81 -30.68 46.87
N LEU A 212 -31.52 -31.83 46.29
CA LEU A 212 -32.41 -32.50 45.35
C LEU A 212 -33.45 -33.39 46.03
N ALA A 213 -33.22 -33.80 47.28
CA ALA A 213 -34.11 -34.62 48.10
C ALA A 213 -35.15 -33.77 48.86
N GLY A 214 -34.98 -32.45 48.90
CA GLY A 214 -35.72 -31.59 49.81
C GLY A 214 -36.77 -30.69 49.19
N SER A 215 -37.77 -31.22 48.49
CA SER A 215 -39.00 -30.44 48.23
C SER A 215 -40.32 -31.20 48.47
N SER A 216 -40.28 -32.31 49.21
CA SER A 216 -41.50 -32.98 49.62
C SER A 216 -41.52 -33.08 51.10
N GLY A 217 -41.83 -32.00 51.84
CA GLY A 217 -42.01 -32.05 53.26
C GLY A 217 -41.96 -30.71 53.95
N MET A 218 -42.86 -29.83 53.64
CA MET A 218 -43.37 -28.81 54.56
C MET A 218 -44.85 -28.60 54.25
N ASP A 219 -45.63 -29.37 54.90
CA ASP A 219 -46.99 -29.07 55.36
C ASP A 219 -47.02 -29.13 56.89
#